data_48554693f3ebab09afae4329e117c39e
#
_entry.id   48554693f3ebab09afae4329e117c39e
#
_cell.length_a   1.000
_cell.length_b   1.000
_cell.length_c   1.000
_cell.angle_alpha   90.00
_cell.angle_beta   90.00
_cell.angle_gamma   90.00
#
_symmetry.space_group_name_H-M   'P 1'
#
loop_
_entity.id
_entity.type
_entity.pdbx_description
1 polymer ?
#
loop_
_entity_poly.entity_id
_entity_poly.type
_entity_poly.pdbx_seq_one_letter_code
_entity_poly.pdbx_strand_id
1 'polypeptide(L)'
;AAIKDYPISFDAIDFTEEESKEWIENYPVYGLYIDGQLVSSITFCMPWVKYSTPDKFPHIAHFVTAPEFKGKGYARETLGHAEELLIKQFKTPAVTLGTAQEHPWLPKMYESFGFTAYDKVHFRGKQHTTILFKKDLL
;
A
#
# COMPACT_ATOMS: atom_id res chain seq x y z
N ALA A 1 15.92 0.88 11.50
CA ALA A 1 15.31 -0.12 12.38
C ALA A 1 14.21 -0.88 11.63
N ALA A 2 13.95 -2.12 12.01
CA ALA A 2 12.89 -2.93 11.43
C ALA A 2 11.52 -2.40 11.86
N ILE A 3 10.49 -2.56 11.01
CA ILE A 3 9.12 -2.14 11.32
C ILE A 3 8.62 -2.70 12.66
N LYS A 4 8.94 -3.95 12.95
CA LYS A 4 8.53 -4.61 14.20
C LYS A 4 9.10 -3.99 15.48
N ASP A 5 10.11 -3.11 15.35
CA ASP A 5 10.71 -2.40 16.50
C ASP A 5 9.90 -1.16 16.90
N TYR A 6 8.84 -0.82 16.16
CA TYR A 6 7.95 0.29 16.43
C TYR A 6 6.60 -0.24 16.93
N PRO A 7 5.81 0.57 17.68
CA PRO A 7 4.49 0.14 18.15
C PRO A 7 3.46 0.14 17.01
N ILE A 8 3.68 -0.72 16.03
CA ILE A 8 2.92 -0.80 14.78
C ILE A 8 2.53 -2.26 14.53
N SER A 9 1.29 -2.47 14.10
CA SER A 9 0.79 -3.79 13.70
C SER A 9 0.41 -3.76 12.21
N PHE A 10 1.11 -4.55 11.40
CA PHE A 10 0.80 -4.73 9.97
C PHE A 10 0.39 -6.17 9.71
N ASP A 11 -0.66 -6.37 8.93
CA ASP A 11 -1.14 -7.71 8.59
C ASP A 11 -0.07 -8.52 7.84
N ALA A 12 0.70 -7.87 6.97
CA ALA A 12 1.76 -8.52 6.20
C ALA A 12 2.88 -9.10 7.07
N ILE A 13 3.10 -8.57 8.29
CA ILE A 13 4.11 -9.08 9.21
C ILE A 13 3.70 -10.44 9.76
N ASP A 14 2.40 -10.63 9.99
CA ASP A 14 1.84 -11.83 10.59
C ASP A 14 1.39 -12.87 9.56
N PHE A 15 1.46 -12.55 8.27
CA PHE A 15 1.04 -13.48 7.22
C PHE A 15 1.98 -14.68 7.14
N THR A 16 1.40 -15.87 7.06
CA THR A 16 2.14 -17.09 6.73
C THR A 16 2.45 -17.08 5.23
N GLU A 17 3.37 -17.96 4.80
CA GLU A 17 3.69 -18.12 3.38
C GLU A 17 2.44 -18.51 2.57
N GLU A 18 1.60 -19.38 3.13
CA GLU A 18 0.37 -19.82 2.49
C GLU A 18 -0.65 -18.69 2.36
N GLU A 19 -0.82 -17.88 3.39
CA GLU A 19 -1.71 -16.73 3.36
C GLU A 19 -1.25 -15.67 2.34
N SER A 20 0.06 -15.43 2.25
CA SER A 20 0.64 -14.53 1.25
C SER A 20 0.38 -15.02 -0.17
N LYS A 21 0.47 -16.32 -0.39
CA LYS A 21 0.22 -16.94 -1.68
C LYS A 21 -1.23 -16.79 -2.11
N GLU A 22 -2.16 -17.04 -1.18
CA GLU A 22 -3.59 -16.85 -1.40
C GLU A 22 -3.91 -15.40 -1.71
N TRP A 23 -3.28 -14.46 -1.01
CA TRP A 23 -3.43 -13.03 -1.25
C TRP A 23 -3.06 -12.65 -2.68
N ILE A 24 -1.89 -13.10 -3.14
CA ILE A 24 -1.40 -12.82 -4.49
C ILE A 24 -2.35 -13.37 -5.55
N GLU A 25 -2.96 -14.53 -5.33
CA GLU A 25 -3.89 -15.15 -6.27
C GLU A 25 -5.22 -14.40 -6.39
N ASN A 26 -5.65 -13.70 -5.35
CA ASN A 26 -6.99 -13.09 -5.27
C ASN A 26 -7.02 -11.57 -5.47
N TYR A 27 -5.87 -10.89 -5.45
CA TYR A 27 -5.81 -9.43 -5.57
C TYR A 27 -4.80 -9.00 -6.63
N PRO A 28 -5.08 -7.91 -7.39
CA PRO A 28 -4.08 -7.40 -8.33
C PRO A 28 -2.78 -7.03 -7.63
N VAL A 29 -1.68 -7.59 -8.10
CA VAL A 29 -0.34 -7.34 -7.60
C VAL A 29 0.54 -6.90 -8.75
N TYR A 30 1.23 -5.77 -8.57
CA TYR A 30 2.18 -5.27 -9.56
C TYR A 30 3.57 -5.25 -8.94
N GLY A 31 4.56 -5.71 -9.68
CA GLY A 31 5.94 -5.76 -9.22
C GLY A 31 6.87 -5.00 -10.15
N LEU A 32 7.86 -4.32 -9.56
CA LEU A 32 8.94 -3.70 -10.29
C LEU A 32 10.14 -4.64 -10.26
N TYR A 33 10.63 -5.02 -11.44
CA TYR A 33 11.79 -5.90 -11.60
C TYR A 33 12.95 -5.12 -12.20
N ILE A 34 14.12 -5.28 -11.62
CA ILE A 34 15.37 -4.73 -12.14
C ILE A 34 16.32 -5.90 -12.37
N ASP A 35 16.78 -6.08 -13.61
CA ASP A 35 17.67 -7.20 -14.00
C ASP A 35 17.14 -8.56 -13.54
N GLY A 36 15.82 -8.76 -13.67
CA GLY A 36 15.17 -10.02 -13.32
C GLY A 36 14.90 -10.20 -11.83
N GLN A 37 15.26 -9.23 -10.99
CA GLN A 37 15.04 -9.29 -9.55
C GLN A 37 13.87 -8.39 -9.14
N LEU A 38 12.95 -8.92 -8.33
CA LEU A 38 11.84 -8.15 -7.78
C LEU A 38 12.36 -7.17 -6.72
N VAL A 39 12.22 -5.87 -6.95
CA VAL A 39 12.69 -4.83 -6.03
C VAL A 39 11.57 -4.15 -5.24
N SER A 40 10.36 -4.11 -5.79
CA SER A 40 9.22 -3.47 -5.15
C SER A 40 7.93 -4.11 -5.63
N SER A 41 6.91 -4.13 -4.78
CA SER A 41 5.58 -4.62 -5.17
C SER A 41 4.48 -3.83 -4.49
N ILE A 42 3.33 -3.77 -5.16
CA ILE A 42 2.14 -3.09 -4.67
C ILE A 42 0.91 -3.94 -4.97
N THR A 43 0.03 -4.08 -3.97
CA THR A 43 -1.20 -4.86 -4.08
C THR A 43 -2.41 -3.97 -3.84
N PHE A 44 -3.43 -4.12 -4.66
CA PHE A 44 -4.67 -3.36 -4.53
C PHE A 44 -5.83 -4.25 -4.10
N CYS A 45 -6.63 -3.73 -3.17
CA CYS A 45 -7.93 -4.26 -2.83
C CYS A 45 -8.95 -3.47 -3.65
N MET A 46 -9.63 -4.13 -4.59
CA MET A 46 -10.57 -3.46 -5.50
C MET A 46 -11.93 -3.26 -4.82
N PRO A 47 -12.71 -2.23 -5.24
CA PRO A 47 -13.96 -1.88 -4.54
C PRO A 47 -15.03 -2.96 -4.53
N TRP A 48 -14.96 -3.93 -5.44
CA TRP A 48 -15.95 -5.00 -5.53
C TRP A 48 -15.62 -6.26 -4.72
N VAL A 49 -14.47 -6.30 -4.02
CA VAL A 49 -14.12 -7.46 -3.21
C VAL A 49 -14.70 -7.33 -1.79
N LYS A 50 -14.78 -8.46 -1.08
CA LYS A 50 -15.44 -8.58 0.22
C LYS A 50 -14.96 -7.59 1.29
N TYR A 51 -13.66 -7.29 1.28
CA TYR A 51 -13.04 -6.42 2.30
C TYR A 51 -12.69 -5.04 1.75
N SER A 52 -13.40 -4.57 0.74
CA SER A 52 -13.19 -3.24 0.19
C SER A 52 -13.49 -2.15 1.22
N THR A 53 -12.87 -0.98 1.03
CA THR A 53 -13.17 0.18 1.86
C THR A 53 -14.55 0.76 1.50
N PRO A 54 -15.19 1.49 2.43
CA PRO A 54 -16.47 2.15 2.16
C PRO A 54 -16.42 3.16 1.00
N ASP A 55 -15.24 3.69 0.72
CA ASP A 55 -15.05 4.76 -0.29
C ASP A 55 -15.22 4.27 -1.72
N LYS A 56 -15.24 2.96 -1.95
CA LYS A 56 -15.41 2.36 -3.27
C LYS A 56 -14.33 2.74 -4.27
N PHE A 57 -13.13 3.02 -3.80
CA PHE A 57 -11.94 3.21 -4.62
C PHE A 57 -10.97 2.05 -4.40
N PRO A 58 -10.09 1.76 -5.38
CA PRO A 58 -9.01 0.82 -5.13
C PRO A 58 -8.20 1.25 -3.91
N HIS A 59 -7.92 0.31 -3.03
CA HIS A 59 -7.18 0.57 -1.80
C HIS A 59 -5.84 -0.15 -1.85
N ILE A 60 -4.75 0.56 -1.56
CA ILE A 60 -3.43 -0.04 -1.49
C ILE A 60 -3.37 -0.88 -0.22
N ALA A 61 -3.28 -2.20 -0.39
CA ALA A 61 -3.28 -3.14 0.72
C ALA A 61 -1.87 -3.47 1.21
N HIS A 62 -0.95 -3.76 0.26
CA HIS A 62 0.45 -4.01 0.57
C HIS A 62 1.30 -3.23 -0.42
N PHE A 63 2.30 -2.53 0.09
CA PHE A 63 3.22 -1.76 -0.73
C PHE A 63 4.59 -1.84 -0.07
N VAL A 64 5.50 -2.58 -0.69
CA VAL A 64 6.81 -2.89 -0.09
C VAL A 64 7.93 -2.71 -1.10
N THR A 65 9.10 -2.29 -0.59
CA THR A 65 10.35 -2.25 -1.34
C THR A 65 11.37 -3.08 -0.58
N ALA A 66 12.12 -3.92 -1.30
CA ALA A 66 13.15 -4.74 -0.67
C ALA A 66 14.17 -3.85 0.05
N PRO A 67 14.63 -4.24 1.28
CA PRO A 67 15.49 -3.37 2.09
C PRO A 67 16.74 -2.85 1.39
N GLU A 68 17.39 -3.68 0.57
CA GLU A 68 18.61 -3.33 -0.16
C GLU A 68 18.37 -2.29 -1.28
N PHE A 69 17.12 -2.04 -1.65
CA PHE A 69 16.76 -1.10 -2.71
C PHE A 69 16.07 0.16 -2.20
N LYS A 70 15.93 0.32 -0.90
CA LYS A 70 15.32 1.52 -0.32
C LYS A 70 16.17 2.76 -0.57
N GLY A 71 15.50 3.91 -0.69
CA GLY A 71 16.16 5.19 -0.91
C GLY A 71 16.58 5.47 -2.35
N LYS A 72 16.15 4.63 -3.31
CA LYS A 72 16.51 4.76 -4.73
C LYS A 72 15.36 5.23 -5.63
N GLY A 73 14.21 5.57 -5.04
CA GLY A 73 13.05 6.03 -5.80
C GLY A 73 12.19 4.92 -6.39
N TYR A 74 12.45 3.66 -6.09
CA TYR A 74 11.70 2.55 -6.67
C TYR A 74 10.26 2.48 -6.19
N ALA A 75 9.97 2.88 -4.95
CA ALA A 75 8.60 2.94 -4.45
C ALA A 75 7.76 3.93 -5.26
N ARG A 76 8.29 5.12 -5.53
CA ARG A 76 7.62 6.13 -6.35
C ARG A 76 7.40 5.64 -7.78
N GLU A 77 8.39 4.97 -8.35
CA GLU A 77 8.29 4.40 -9.70
C GLU A 77 7.22 3.31 -9.78
N THR A 78 7.21 2.40 -8.80
CA THR A 78 6.20 1.34 -8.72
C THR A 78 4.80 1.91 -8.60
N LEU A 79 4.60 2.88 -7.72
CA LEU A 79 3.32 3.54 -7.55
C LEU A 79 2.86 4.25 -8.83
N GLY A 80 3.77 4.98 -9.49
CA GLY A 80 3.45 5.70 -10.72
C GLY A 80 2.96 4.77 -11.82
N HIS A 81 3.62 3.66 -12.03
CA HIS A 81 3.18 2.65 -13.02
C HIS A 81 1.86 2.01 -12.63
N ALA A 82 1.66 1.70 -11.36
CA ALA A 82 0.40 1.13 -10.87
C ALA A 82 -0.77 2.11 -11.07
N GLU A 83 -0.55 3.39 -10.79
CA GLU A 83 -1.55 4.44 -11.01
C GLU A 83 -1.95 4.54 -12.48
N GLU A 84 -0.97 4.50 -13.40
CA GLU A 84 -1.25 4.50 -14.84
C GLU A 84 -2.12 3.31 -15.25
N LEU A 85 -1.82 2.13 -14.72
CA LEU A 85 -2.59 0.92 -15.02
C LEU A 85 -4.02 1.02 -14.48
N LEU A 86 -4.20 1.56 -13.29
CA LEU A 86 -5.53 1.78 -12.71
C LEU A 86 -6.36 2.73 -13.57
N ILE A 87 -5.75 3.80 -14.06
CA ILE A 87 -6.42 4.76 -14.94
C ILE A 87 -6.81 4.08 -16.26
N LYS A 88 -5.86 3.41 -16.90
CA LYS A 88 -6.06 2.79 -18.22
C LYS A 88 -7.04 1.62 -18.20
N GLN A 89 -6.91 0.73 -17.22
CA GLN A 89 -7.71 -0.50 -17.16
C GLN A 89 -9.07 -0.32 -16.49
N PHE A 90 -9.15 0.52 -15.48
CA PHE A 90 -10.35 0.65 -14.64
C PHE A 90 -10.94 2.05 -14.64
N LYS A 91 -10.31 3.02 -15.28
CA LYS A 91 -10.71 4.44 -15.28
C LYS A 91 -10.92 4.96 -13.85
N THR A 92 -10.03 4.56 -12.97
CA THR A 92 -10.10 4.84 -11.54
C THR A 92 -9.87 6.34 -11.26
N PRO A 93 -10.83 7.04 -10.61
CA PRO A 93 -10.67 8.47 -10.32
C PRO A 93 -9.77 8.76 -9.13
N ALA A 94 -9.61 7.80 -8.22
CA ALA A 94 -8.83 7.98 -6.99
C ALA A 94 -8.35 6.65 -6.43
N VAL A 95 -7.36 6.71 -5.55
CA VAL A 95 -6.83 5.55 -4.85
C VAL A 95 -6.67 5.93 -3.37
N THR A 96 -6.90 4.97 -2.47
CA THR A 96 -6.78 5.17 -1.03
C THR A 96 -5.75 4.23 -0.42
N LEU A 97 -5.28 4.58 0.77
CA LEU A 97 -4.43 3.72 1.58
C LEU A 97 -4.55 4.08 3.06
N GLY A 98 -4.14 3.15 3.91
CA GLY A 98 -4.00 3.40 5.33
C GLY A 98 -2.56 3.17 5.76
N THR A 99 -2.03 4.00 6.65
CA THR A 99 -0.71 3.79 7.23
C THR A 99 -0.69 4.19 8.69
N ALA A 100 0.25 3.64 9.45
CA ALA A 100 0.39 3.93 10.87
C ALA A 100 0.87 5.38 11.09
N GLN A 101 0.12 6.12 11.90
CA GLN A 101 0.50 7.49 12.28
C GLN A 101 1.88 7.52 12.95
N GLU A 102 2.20 6.48 13.71
CA GLU A 102 3.43 6.38 14.48
C GLU A 102 4.64 5.93 13.66
N HIS A 103 4.44 5.57 12.39
CA HIS A 103 5.55 5.18 11.52
C HIS A 103 6.45 6.39 11.28
N PRO A 104 7.79 6.21 11.38
CA PRO A 104 8.73 7.34 11.37
C PRO A 104 8.81 8.11 10.04
N TRP A 105 8.47 7.49 8.89
CA TRP A 105 8.59 8.18 7.61
C TRP A 105 7.43 7.96 6.63
N LEU A 106 6.60 6.92 6.78
CA LEU A 106 5.57 6.60 5.80
C LEU A 106 4.53 7.70 5.58
N PRO A 107 3.97 8.34 6.62
CA PRO A 107 3.00 9.41 6.39
C PRO A 107 3.56 10.54 5.52
N LYS A 108 4.78 11.00 5.80
CA LYS A 108 5.44 12.05 5.00
C LYS A 108 5.74 11.59 3.58
N MET A 109 6.15 10.34 3.42
CA MET A 109 6.41 9.76 2.11
C MET A 109 5.15 9.80 1.24
N TYR A 110 4.01 9.37 1.78
CA TYR A 110 2.75 9.37 1.03
C TYR A 110 2.28 10.78 0.71
N GLU A 111 2.46 11.73 1.62
CA GLU A 111 2.19 13.14 1.32
C GLU A 111 3.05 13.64 0.15
N SER A 112 4.33 13.25 0.12
CA SER A 112 5.23 13.62 -0.98
C SER A 112 4.83 12.98 -2.32
N PHE A 113 4.09 11.86 -2.28
CA PHE A 113 3.58 11.18 -3.46
C PHE A 113 2.23 11.75 -3.93
N GLY A 114 1.70 12.75 -3.25
CA GLY A 114 0.46 13.41 -3.63
C GLY A 114 -0.79 12.96 -2.87
N PHE A 115 -0.62 12.15 -1.84
CA PHE A 115 -1.73 11.72 -1.00
C PHE A 115 -2.09 12.77 0.04
N THR A 116 -3.37 12.88 0.36
CA THR A 116 -3.89 13.77 1.38
C THR A 116 -4.62 12.96 2.45
N ALA A 117 -4.28 13.19 3.72
CA ALA A 117 -4.97 12.55 4.83
C ALA A 117 -6.41 13.08 4.91
N TYR A 118 -7.38 12.17 5.07
CA TYR A 118 -8.78 12.56 5.20
C TYR A 118 -9.47 12.02 6.44
N ASP A 119 -8.85 11.04 7.14
CA ASP A 119 -9.42 10.49 8.37
C ASP A 119 -8.34 9.79 9.19
N LYS A 120 -8.66 9.51 10.45
CA LYS A 120 -7.82 8.71 11.35
C LYS A 120 -8.72 7.70 12.05
N VAL A 121 -8.29 6.44 12.06
CA VAL A 121 -9.05 5.34 12.66
C VAL A 121 -8.14 4.49 13.53
N HIS A 122 -8.64 4.11 14.71
CA HIS A 122 -7.96 3.14 15.54
C HIS A 122 -8.70 1.81 15.41
N PHE A 123 -8.17 0.91 14.57
CA PHE A 123 -8.78 -0.40 14.38
C PHE A 123 -8.58 -1.27 15.61
N ARG A 124 -9.64 -1.99 15.96
CA ARG A 124 -9.62 -2.90 17.10
C ARG A 124 -8.53 -3.95 16.93
N GLY A 125 -7.71 -4.15 17.96
CA GLY A 125 -6.62 -5.12 17.95
C GLY A 125 -5.31 -4.61 17.35
N LYS A 126 -5.27 -3.36 16.87
CA LYS A 126 -4.04 -2.74 16.36
C LYS A 126 -3.39 -1.87 17.43
N GLN A 127 -2.04 -1.82 17.42
CA GLN A 127 -1.26 -1.02 18.37
C GLN A 127 -1.17 0.45 17.98
N HIS A 128 -1.51 0.78 16.73
CA HIS A 128 -1.33 2.11 16.17
C HIS A 128 -2.65 2.73 15.72
N THR A 129 -2.63 4.05 15.54
CA THR A 129 -3.70 4.77 14.87
C THR A 129 -3.42 4.79 13.38
N THR A 130 -4.40 4.46 12.55
CA THR A 130 -4.27 4.46 11.09
C THR A 130 -4.69 5.81 10.54
N ILE A 131 -3.82 6.42 9.74
CA ILE A 131 -4.18 7.59 8.93
C ILE A 131 -4.68 7.07 7.59
N LEU A 132 -5.86 7.53 7.17
CA LEU A 132 -6.41 7.20 5.86
C LEU A 132 -6.06 8.32 4.87
N PHE A 133 -5.45 7.93 3.77
CA PHE A 133 -4.99 8.82 2.71
C PHE A 133 -5.74 8.56 1.41
N LYS A 134 -5.90 9.62 0.61
CA LYS A 134 -6.51 9.54 -0.70
C LYS A 134 -5.69 10.36 -1.69
N LYS A 135 -5.58 9.86 -2.92
CA LYS A 135 -4.97 10.59 -4.03
C LYS A 135 -5.92 10.56 -5.21
N ASP A 136 -6.25 11.73 -5.74
CA ASP A 136 -7.04 11.85 -6.97
C ASP A 136 -6.13 11.60 -8.17
N LEU A 137 -6.61 10.76 -9.11
CA LEU A 137 -5.83 10.37 -10.29
C LEU A 137 -6.33 11.04 -11.57
N LEU A 138 -7.57 11.48 -11.57
CA LEU A 138 -8.21 12.13 -12.72
C LEU A 138 -8.64 13.55 -12.42
#